data_d43fde4e9cab8e46d6d4b2738836b6ba
#
_entry.id   d43fde4e9cab8e46d6d4b2738836b6ba
#
_cell.length_a   1.000
_cell.length_b   1.000
_cell.length_c   1.000
_cell.angle_alpha   90.00
_cell.angle_beta   90.00
_cell.angle_gamma   90.00
#
_symmetry.space_group_name_H-M   'P 1'
#
loop_
_entity.id
_entity.type
_entity.pdbx_description
1 polymer ?
#
loop_
_entity_poly.entity_id
_entity_poly.type
_entity_poly.pdbx_seq_one_letter_code
_entity_poly.pdbx_strand_id
1 'polypeptide(L)'
;MAEEAEIYPALTTIFHDVFLRDDLTLTPELSAKDVPGWDSFKQIEIIMASEEAWKIRFTTRELDALRSVGDLVRTIAAKTGGG
;
A
#
# COMPACT_ATOMS: atom_id res chain seq x y z
N MET A 1 4.78 3.04 16.54
CA MET A 1 4.29 4.10 15.67
C MET A 1 4.96 3.94 14.30
N ALA A 2 4.17 3.73 13.25
CA ALA A 2 4.73 3.54 11.92
C ALA A 2 4.91 4.89 11.22
N GLU A 3 6.10 5.16 10.79
CA GLU A 3 6.41 6.35 10.01
C GLU A 3 6.51 5.98 8.54
N GLU A 4 6.33 6.95 7.65
CA GLU A 4 6.35 6.67 6.22
C GLU A 4 7.64 5.96 5.79
N ALA A 5 8.77 6.37 6.35
CA ALA A 5 10.04 5.76 6.01
C ALA A 5 10.11 4.28 6.39
N GLU A 6 9.33 3.86 7.38
CA GLU A 6 9.26 2.45 7.79
C GLU A 6 8.22 1.69 6.98
N ILE A 7 7.19 2.37 6.51
CA ILE A 7 6.11 1.76 5.75
C ILE A 7 6.59 1.32 4.37
N TYR A 8 7.41 2.12 3.70
CA TYR A 8 7.88 1.80 2.36
C TYR A 8 8.58 0.44 2.26
N PRO A 9 9.54 0.10 3.15
CA PRO A 9 10.17 -1.21 3.07
C PRO A 9 9.20 -2.37 3.28
N ALA A 10 8.30 -2.24 4.26
CA ALA A 10 7.31 -3.29 4.53
C ALA A 10 6.32 -3.42 3.38
N LEU A 11 5.89 -2.29 2.83
CA LEU A 11 4.96 -2.30 1.71
C LEU A 11 5.63 -2.85 0.45
N THR A 12 6.92 -2.61 0.29
CA THR A 12 7.70 -3.17 -0.82
C THR A 12 7.63 -4.69 -0.79
N THR A 13 7.79 -5.28 0.39
CA THR A 13 7.68 -6.74 0.55
C THR A 13 6.29 -7.22 0.14
N ILE A 14 5.24 -6.50 0.54
CA ILE A 14 3.87 -6.84 0.16
C ILE A 14 3.72 -6.79 -1.36
N PHE A 15 4.23 -5.75 -2.01
CA PHE A 15 4.14 -5.62 -3.45
C PHE A 15 4.90 -6.75 -4.17
N HIS A 16 6.08 -7.12 -3.65
CA HIS A 16 6.85 -8.23 -4.24
C HIS A 16 6.05 -9.53 -4.17
N ASP A 17 5.38 -9.78 -3.05
CA ASP A 17 4.58 -10.98 -2.88
C ASP A 17 3.34 -10.96 -3.77
N VAL A 18 2.67 -9.82 -3.86
CA VAL A 18 1.42 -9.71 -4.64
C VAL A 18 1.69 -9.84 -6.13
N PHE A 19 2.76 -9.21 -6.62
CA PHE A 19 3.08 -9.21 -8.05
C PHE A 19 4.07 -10.30 -8.43
N LEU A 20 4.58 -11.04 -7.46
CA LEU A 20 5.60 -12.08 -7.67
C LEU A 20 6.82 -11.52 -8.41
N ARG A 21 7.22 -10.33 -8.03
CA ARG A 21 8.36 -9.61 -8.59
C ARG A 21 9.18 -9.03 -7.46
N ASP A 22 10.50 -9.00 -7.64
CA ASP A 22 11.41 -8.41 -6.65
C ASP A 22 12.15 -7.18 -7.19
N ASP A 23 11.72 -6.68 -8.35
CA ASP A 23 12.35 -5.53 -8.99
C ASP A 23 11.53 -4.24 -8.88
N LEU A 24 10.43 -4.28 -8.12
CA LEU A 24 9.60 -3.10 -7.94
C LEU A 24 10.19 -2.15 -6.90
N THR A 25 10.28 -0.89 -7.27
CA THR A 25 10.69 0.17 -6.35
C THR A 25 9.50 1.08 -6.11
N LEU A 26 9.11 1.22 -4.86
CA LEU A 26 7.95 2.05 -4.52
C LEU A 26 8.36 3.51 -4.36
N THR A 27 7.64 4.36 -5.06
CA THR A 27 7.78 5.82 -4.93
C THR A 27 6.40 6.39 -4.66
N PRO A 28 6.31 7.60 -4.09
CA PRO A 28 4.99 8.19 -3.82
C PRO A 28 4.14 8.36 -5.08
N GLU A 29 4.76 8.55 -6.22
CA GLU A 29 4.06 8.80 -7.47
C GLU A 29 3.62 7.51 -8.17
N LEU A 30 4.13 6.36 -7.74
CA LEU A 30 3.82 5.09 -8.39
C LEU A 30 2.32 4.78 -8.27
N SER A 31 1.71 4.42 -9.38
CA SER A 31 0.27 4.12 -9.42
C SER A 31 0.01 2.89 -10.27
N ALA A 32 -1.26 2.47 -10.32
CA ALA A 32 -1.65 1.26 -11.03
C ALA A 32 -1.27 1.30 -12.52
N LYS A 33 -1.29 2.48 -13.11
CA LYS A 33 -0.94 2.61 -14.53
C LYS A 33 0.55 2.42 -14.80
N ASP A 34 1.36 2.52 -13.77
CA ASP A 34 2.82 2.37 -13.89
C ASP A 34 3.29 0.93 -13.69
N VAL A 35 2.43 0.08 -13.15
CA VAL A 35 2.80 -1.30 -12.82
C VAL A 35 1.91 -2.25 -13.62
N PRO A 36 2.48 -2.95 -14.62
CA PRO A 36 1.70 -3.93 -15.38
C PRO A 36 1.11 -4.99 -14.46
N GLY A 37 -0.16 -5.29 -14.66
CA GLY A 37 -0.85 -6.28 -13.85
C GLY A 37 -1.49 -5.76 -12.59
N TRP A 38 -1.33 -4.49 -12.28
CA TRP A 38 -1.98 -3.90 -11.11
C TRP A 38 -3.41 -3.53 -11.49
N ASP A 39 -4.31 -4.45 -11.18
CA ASP A 39 -5.75 -4.29 -11.46
C ASP A 39 -6.51 -4.30 -10.13
N SER A 40 -7.83 -4.40 -10.22
CA SER A 40 -8.68 -4.38 -9.03
C SER A 40 -8.39 -5.55 -8.08
N PHE A 41 -8.06 -6.72 -8.63
CA PHE A 41 -7.73 -7.86 -7.80
C PHE A 41 -6.43 -7.65 -7.04
N LYS A 42 -5.42 -7.13 -7.70
CA LYS A 42 -4.14 -6.84 -7.05
C LYS A 42 -4.31 -5.76 -6.01
N GLN A 43 -5.13 -4.76 -6.30
CA GLN A 43 -5.41 -3.70 -5.32
C GLN A 43 -6.02 -4.28 -4.05
N ILE A 44 -6.99 -5.18 -4.19
CA ILE A 44 -7.62 -5.83 -3.04
C ILE A 44 -6.58 -6.64 -2.26
N GLU A 45 -5.73 -7.39 -2.95
CA GLU A 45 -4.70 -8.17 -2.28
C GLU A 45 -3.73 -7.29 -1.49
N ILE A 46 -3.32 -6.16 -2.06
CA ILE A 46 -2.44 -5.20 -1.38
C ILE A 46 -3.13 -4.65 -0.14
N ILE A 47 -4.39 -4.27 -0.26
CA ILE A 47 -5.16 -3.70 0.86
C ILE A 47 -5.32 -4.72 1.97
N MET A 48 -5.69 -5.96 1.64
CA MET A 48 -5.87 -7.00 2.64
C MET A 48 -4.56 -7.31 3.37
N ALA A 49 -3.46 -7.41 2.62
CA ALA A 49 -2.15 -7.65 3.21
C ALA A 49 -1.73 -6.50 4.13
N SER A 50 -2.04 -5.27 3.73
CA SER A 50 -1.72 -4.08 4.54
C SER A 50 -2.54 -4.06 5.82
N GLU A 51 -3.82 -4.39 5.74
CA GLU A 51 -4.68 -4.44 6.93
C GLU A 51 -4.15 -5.46 7.93
N GLU A 52 -3.72 -6.59 7.45
CA GLU A 52 -3.17 -7.64 8.31
C GLU A 52 -1.81 -7.24 8.90
N ALA A 53 -0.95 -6.67 8.06
CA ALA A 53 0.41 -6.32 8.48
C ALA A 53 0.42 -5.24 9.57
N TRP A 54 -0.46 -4.26 9.45
CA TRP A 54 -0.49 -3.13 10.39
C TRP A 54 -1.67 -3.17 11.36
N LYS A 55 -2.52 -4.22 11.27
CA LYS A 55 -3.68 -4.38 12.16
C LYS A 55 -4.63 -3.19 12.06
N ILE A 56 -4.92 -2.78 10.83
CA ILE A 56 -5.79 -1.63 10.54
C ILE A 56 -6.92 -2.06 9.61
N ARG A 57 -7.89 -1.17 9.43
CA ARG A 57 -8.98 -1.36 8.48
C ARG A 57 -9.16 -0.11 7.65
N PHE A 58 -9.31 -0.30 6.35
CA PHE A 58 -9.59 0.81 5.43
C PHE A 58 -11.10 0.94 5.26
N THR A 59 -11.58 2.18 5.25
CA THR A 59 -12.97 2.44 4.92
C THR A 59 -13.13 2.53 3.40
N THR A 60 -14.35 2.38 2.91
CA THR A 60 -14.63 2.50 1.48
C THR A 60 -14.18 3.86 0.95
N ARG A 61 -14.40 4.92 1.72
CA ARG A 61 -13.99 6.26 1.34
C ARG A 61 -12.47 6.35 1.18
N GLU A 62 -11.74 5.73 2.09
CA GLU A 62 -10.29 5.71 2.01
C GLU A 62 -9.80 4.96 0.79
N LEU A 63 -10.43 3.82 0.50
CA LEU A 63 -10.08 3.03 -0.69
C LEU A 63 -10.31 3.81 -1.98
N ASP A 64 -11.43 4.54 -2.04
CA ASP A 64 -11.74 5.34 -3.22
C ASP A 64 -10.76 6.49 -3.43
N ALA A 65 -10.12 6.94 -2.36
CA ALA A 65 -9.15 8.03 -2.42
C ALA A 65 -7.74 7.58 -2.77
N LEU A 66 -7.48 6.28 -2.76
CA LEU A 66 -6.15 5.75 -3.05
C LEU A 66 -5.87 5.81 -4.55
N ARG A 67 -4.91 6.63 -4.94
CA ARG A 67 -4.53 6.81 -6.34
C ARG A 67 -3.08 6.46 -6.61
N SER A 68 -2.26 6.46 -5.56
CA SER A 68 -0.83 6.21 -5.69
C SER A 68 -0.31 5.54 -4.44
N VAL A 69 0.92 5.06 -4.51
CA VAL A 69 1.59 4.49 -3.35
C VAL A 69 1.69 5.51 -2.22
N GLY A 70 1.95 6.77 -2.56
CA GLY A 70 2.01 7.82 -1.55
C GLY A 70 0.72 7.98 -0.76
N ASP A 71 -0.42 7.90 -1.44
CA ASP A 71 -1.72 7.97 -0.77
C ASP A 71 -1.89 6.79 0.19
N LEU A 72 -1.50 5.60 -0.25
CA LEU A 72 -1.59 4.40 0.58
C LEU A 72 -0.70 4.53 1.81
N VAL A 73 0.53 4.97 1.63
CA VAL A 73 1.48 5.14 2.73
C VAL A 73 0.96 6.16 3.73
N ARG A 74 0.45 7.30 3.26
CA ARG A 74 -0.09 8.32 4.15
C ARG A 74 -1.28 7.81 4.95
N THR A 75 -2.15 7.02 4.32
CA THR A 75 -3.30 6.46 5.01
C THR A 75 -2.87 5.47 6.07
N ILE A 76 -1.92 4.60 5.76
CA ILE A 76 -1.38 3.66 6.73
C ILE A 76 -0.75 4.40 7.90
N ALA A 77 0.07 5.42 7.61
CA ALA A 77 0.72 6.20 8.65
C ALA A 77 -0.29 6.87 9.58
N ALA A 78 -1.35 7.43 9.01
CA ALA A 78 -2.39 8.08 9.80
C ALA A 78 -3.11 7.10 10.71
N LYS A 79 -3.35 5.88 10.24
CA LYS A 79 -4.08 4.87 11.01
C LYS A 79 -3.20 4.21 12.08
N THR A 80 -1.90 4.14 11.87
CA THR A 80 -1.00 3.45 12.79
C THR A 80 -0.33 4.43 13.75
N GLY A 81 0.02 5.60 13.28
CA GLY A 81 0.73 6.58 14.10
C GLY A 81 -0.17 7.60 14.75
N GLY A 82 -1.38 7.72 14.28
CA GLY A 82 -2.29 8.72 14.76
C GLY A 82 -2.83 8.47 16.15
N GLY A 83 -2.34 7.41 16.70
CA GLY A 83 -2.60 7.11 18.09
C GLY A 83 -3.99 7.35 18.45
#